data_a2df4b60500f91a5539cf8b4220ec93d
#
_entry.id   a2df4b60500f91a5539cf8b4220ec93d
#
_cell.length_a   1.000
_cell.length_b   1.000
_cell.length_c   1.000
_cell.angle_alpha   90.00
_cell.angle_beta   90.00
_cell.angle_gamma   90.00
#
_symmetry.space_group_name_H-M   'P 1'
#
loop_
_entity.id
_entity.type
_entity.pdbx_description
1 polymer ?
#
loop_
_entity_poly.entity_id
_entity_poly.type
_entity_poly.pdbx_seq_one_letter_code
_entity_poly.pdbx_strand_id
1 'polypeptide(L)'
;MGIPFPATLARAAHAMAQATPMPVPVPAVAPSAGPAGSSGTGARADGGWGELARDRSRERERPCKCPPEKGGEKVQRNHSMNPEPRRYQARITGFDYGIVTDGKGRETSQGWNMEWAWLGTDFDGFQPSQCLLQEAKGNYDQFLNQQNMPIFPFQGFKVMGETIRKQSMLVRANPPSKLMWYFETPRTRTYMMSALRAASVPSVYQP
;
A
#
# COMPACT_ATOMS: atom_id res chain seq x y z
N MET A 1 4.48 28.73 38.59
CA MET A 1 5.32 28.97 37.40
C MET A 1 5.13 27.78 36.48
N GLY A 2 4.38 27.96 35.39
CA GLY A 2 4.08 26.89 34.43
C GLY A 2 5.16 26.89 33.32
N ILE A 3 5.76 25.73 33.08
CA ILE A 3 6.72 25.53 31.99
C ILE A 3 5.92 25.32 30.71
N PRO A 4 6.12 26.13 29.65
CA PRO A 4 5.43 25.90 28.40
C PRO A 4 6.01 24.66 27.70
N PHE A 5 5.18 23.66 27.42
CA PHE A 5 5.54 22.53 26.59
C PHE A 5 5.64 22.98 25.12
N PRO A 6 6.71 22.66 24.40
CA PRO A 6 6.83 23.02 23.00
C PRO A 6 5.84 22.23 22.14
N ALA A 7 5.04 22.94 21.37
CA ALA A 7 4.04 22.41 20.44
C ALA A 7 4.61 21.54 19.28
N THR A 8 5.91 21.36 19.24
CA THR A 8 6.65 20.66 18.19
C THR A 8 6.53 19.13 18.23
N LEU A 9 6.15 18.53 19.36
CA LEU A 9 6.12 17.07 19.50
C LEU A 9 4.88 16.40 18.90
N ALA A 10 3.77 17.10 18.79
CA ALA A 10 2.53 16.52 18.24
C ALA A 10 2.58 16.33 16.70
N ARG A 11 3.42 17.08 15.99
CA ARG A 11 3.62 16.96 14.54
C ARG A 11 4.63 15.86 14.16
N ALA A 12 5.49 15.45 15.06
CA ALA A 12 6.50 14.42 14.80
C ALA A 12 5.92 13.01 14.63
N ALA A 13 4.67 12.78 15.03
CA ALA A 13 4.03 11.47 14.97
C ALA A 13 3.76 10.97 13.52
N HIS A 14 3.77 11.85 12.52
CA HIS A 14 3.61 11.46 11.10
C HIS A 14 4.94 11.28 10.36
N ALA A 15 6.03 11.57 11.01
CA ALA A 15 7.26 11.96 10.34
C ALA A 15 8.45 11.02 10.51
N MET A 16 8.30 9.81 10.96
CA MET A 16 9.50 8.98 11.16
C MET A 16 9.32 7.54 10.73
N ALA A 17 10.03 7.17 9.75
CA ALA A 17 10.35 5.78 9.44
C ALA A 17 11.24 5.60 8.25
N GLN A 18 12.05 4.57 8.23
CA GLN A 18 12.74 4.12 7.10
C GLN A 18 13.75 3.14 7.00
N ALA A 19 14.09 2.64 5.92
CA ALA A 19 15.33 2.23 5.28
C ALA A 19 15.09 1.39 4.03
N THR A 20 16.06 1.25 3.18
CA THR A 20 15.95 0.66 1.85
C THR A 20 16.10 -0.86 1.84
N PRO A 21 15.32 -1.59 1.08
CA PRO A 21 15.48 -3.00 0.77
C PRO A 21 15.72 -3.34 -0.68
N MET A 22 16.07 -4.58 -0.86
CA MET A 22 16.30 -5.25 -2.14
C MET A 22 15.00 -5.76 -2.74
N PRO A 23 14.86 -5.80 -4.08
CA PRO A 23 13.68 -6.39 -4.70
C PRO A 23 13.64 -7.90 -4.43
N VAL A 24 12.48 -8.36 -3.96
CA VAL A 24 12.21 -9.81 -3.88
C VAL A 24 11.99 -10.33 -5.30
N PRO A 25 12.71 -11.36 -5.75
CA PRO A 25 12.46 -11.95 -7.06
C PRO A 25 11.05 -12.55 -7.09
N VAL A 26 10.27 -12.12 -8.05
CA VAL A 26 8.98 -12.75 -8.37
C VAL A 26 9.29 -14.14 -8.93
N PRO A 27 8.68 -15.22 -8.42
CA PRO A 27 8.87 -16.53 -9.01
C PRO A 27 8.35 -16.51 -10.45
N ALA A 28 9.23 -16.81 -11.39
CA ALA A 28 8.88 -17.00 -12.79
C ALA A 28 7.93 -18.20 -12.90
N VAL A 29 6.72 -17.95 -13.37
CA VAL A 29 5.78 -19.01 -13.72
C VAL A 29 6.32 -19.64 -15.01
N ALA A 30 6.79 -20.86 -14.93
CA ALA A 30 7.18 -21.64 -16.09
C ALA A 30 5.95 -21.91 -16.98
N PRO A 31 6.06 -21.79 -18.32
CA PRO A 31 4.98 -22.17 -19.20
C PRO A 31 4.80 -23.69 -19.15
N SER A 32 3.60 -24.15 -18.76
CA SER A 32 3.23 -25.55 -18.85
C SER A 32 3.07 -25.93 -20.33
N ALA A 33 3.90 -26.87 -20.78
CA ALA A 33 3.77 -27.49 -22.08
C ALA A 33 2.46 -28.29 -22.14
N GLY A 34 1.57 -27.93 -23.03
CA GLY A 34 0.37 -28.69 -23.33
C GLY A 34 0.73 -29.92 -24.22
N PRO A 35 -0.01 -31.04 -24.08
CA PRO A 35 0.23 -32.21 -24.88
C PRO A 35 -0.21 -32.02 -26.36
N ALA A 36 0.62 -32.51 -27.25
CA ALA A 36 0.40 -32.52 -28.68
C ALA A 36 -0.74 -33.47 -29.11
N GLY A 37 -1.38 -33.05 -30.13
CA GLY A 37 -2.54 -33.47 -30.82
C GLY A 37 -2.88 -34.93 -31.05
N SER A 38 -4.12 -35.14 -31.43
CA SER A 38 -4.52 -36.17 -32.36
C SER A 38 -5.56 -35.63 -33.31
N SER A 39 -5.28 -35.84 -34.60
CA SER A 39 -6.15 -35.57 -35.73
C SER A 39 -7.34 -36.53 -35.70
N GLY A 40 -8.53 -35.98 -35.74
CA GLY A 40 -9.78 -36.72 -35.93
C GLY A 40 -10.65 -35.97 -36.93
N THR A 41 -10.81 -36.58 -38.10
CA THR A 41 -11.75 -36.17 -39.15
C THR A 41 -13.17 -36.51 -38.74
N GLY A 42 -14.10 -35.60 -38.98
CA GLY A 42 -15.47 -36.02 -39.19
C GLY A 42 -16.57 -35.11 -38.66
N ALA A 43 -17.46 -34.77 -39.58
CA ALA A 43 -18.87 -34.39 -39.43
C ALA A 43 -19.22 -32.93 -39.08
N ARG A 44 -19.81 -32.32 -40.09
CA ARG A 44 -20.68 -31.12 -39.97
C ARG A 44 -21.82 -31.38 -39.02
N ALA A 45 -22.03 -30.51 -38.11
CA ALA A 45 -23.32 -30.27 -37.50
C ALA A 45 -23.47 -28.78 -37.20
N ASP A 46 -24.64 -28.27 -37.49
CA ASP A 46 -25.05 -26.89 -37.57
C ASP A 46 -24.82 -26.04 -36.30
N GLY A 47 -24.50 -24.80 -36.59
CA GLY A 47 -24.95 -23.53 -36.05
C GLY A 47 -25.37 -23.42 -34.58
N GLY A 48 -24.81 -22.45 -33.90
CA GLY A 48 -25.43 -21.81 -32.75
C GLY A 48 -24.62 -21.77 -31.45
N TRP A 49 -23.69 -22.70 -31.25
CA TRP A 49 -22.93 -22.76 -29.99
C TRP A 49 -21.61 -21.97 -30.00
N GLY A 50 -21.12 -21.61 -31.18
CA GLY A 50 -19.85 -20.88 -31.34
C GLY A 50 -19.90 -19.43 -30.93
N GLU A 51 -21.05 -18.76 -31.07
CA GLU A 51 -21.20 -17.35 -30.69
C GLU A 51 -21.35 -17.18 -29.19
N LEU A 52 -22.06 -18.07 -28.49
CA LEU A 52 -22.19 -18.06 -27.05
C LEU A 52 -20.85 -18.35 -26.35
N ALA A 53 -20.02 -19.20 -26.94
CA ALA A 53 -18.68 -19.49 -26.37
C ALA A 53 -17.72 -18.31 -26.61
N ARG A 54 -17.82 -17.60 -27.72
CA ARG A 54 -17.01 -16.40 -28.00
C ARG A 54 -17.43 -15.21 -27.14
N ASP A 55 -18.70 -15.07 -26.84
CA ASP A 55 -19.20 -13.99 -25.99
C ASP A 55 -18.74 -14.18 -24.52
N ARG A 56 -18.77 -15.42 -24.01
CA ARG A 56 -18.24 -15.76 -22.68
C ARG A 56 -16.73 -15.58 -22.56
N SER A 57 -15.96 -15.80 -23.63
CA SER A 57 -14.51 -15.54 -23.63
C SER A 57 -14.22 -14.03 -23.60
N ARG A 58 -14.99 -13.23 -24.35
CA ARG A 58 -14.90 -11.76 -24.32
C ARG A 58 -15.32 -11.17 -22.98
N GLU A 59 -16.24 -11.81 -22.26
CA GLU A 59 -16.64 -11.39 -20.91
C GLU A 59 -15.55 -11.66 -19.87
N ARG A 60 -14.71 -12.69 -20.05
CA ARG A 60 -13.53 -12.97 -19.21
C ARG A 60 -12.37 -12.00 -19.44
N GLU A 61 -12.31 -11.37 -20.61
CA GLU A 61 -11.28 -10.39 -20.97
C GLU A 61 -11.64 -8.94 -20.60
N ARG A 62 -12.83 -8.68 -20.05
CA ARG A 62 -13.13 -7.35 -19.52
C ARG A 62 -12.28 -7.13 -18.28
N PRO A 63 -11.42 -6.10 -18.29
CA PRO A 63 -10.66 -5.76 -17.07
C PRO A 63 -11.64 -5.58 -15.91
N CYS A 64 -11.39 -6.24 -14.79
CA CYS A 64 -12.18 -6.02 -13.57
C CYS A 64 -12.27 -4.52 -13.33
N LYS A 65 -13.50 -3.98 -13.23
CA LYS A 65 -13.71 -2.56 -12.94
C LYS A 65 -13.11 -2.27 -11.57
N CYS A 66 -11.94 -1.65 -11.56
CA CYS A 66 -11.26 -1.28 -10.32
C CYS A 66 -11.75 0.08 -9.84
N PRO A 67 -12.53 0.18 -8.75
CA PRO A 67 -13.08 1.46 -8.29
C PRO A 67 -12.02 2.52 -7.98
N PRO A 68 -10.89 2.22 -7.33
CA PRO A 68 -9.81 3.20 -7.13
C PRO A 68 -9.25 3.78 -8.42
N GLU A 69 -9.13 2.97 -9.48
CA GLU A 69 -8.61 3.43 -10.77
C GLU A 69 -9.56 4.40 -11.46
N LYS A 70 -10.87 4.22 -11.29
CA LYS A 70 -11.89 5.07 -11.92
C LYS A 70 -12.16 6.36 -11.18
N GLY A 71 -12.12 6.32 -9.86
CA GLY A 71 -12.55 7.44 -9.03
C GLY A 71 -11.43 8.01 -8.15
N GLY A 72 -10.20 7.55 -8.29
CA GLY A 72 -9.03 8.07 -7.60
C GLY A 72 -8.09 8.80 -8.54
N GLU A 73 -7.17 9.53 -7.95
CA GLU A 73 -6.15 10.29 -8.67
C GLU A 73 -4.82 10.30 -7.92
N LYS A 74 -3.72 10.41 -8.67
CA LYS A 74 -2.38 10.58 -8.10
C LYS A 74 -2.20 12.04 -7.71
N VAL A 75 -1.95 12.30 -6.44
CA VAL A 75 -1.84 13.66 -5.88
C VAL A 75 -0.51 13.86 -5.16
N GLN A 76 0.02 15.07 -5.22
CA GLN A 76 1.18 15.44 -4.42
C GLN A 76 0.74 15.88 -3.03
N ARG A 77 1.37 15.33 -1.99
CA ARG A 77 1.17 15.74 -0.60
C ARG A 77 2.46 16.23 0.02
N ASN A 78 2.39 17.38 0.65
CA ASN A 78 3.52 17.98 1.35
C ASN A 78 3.43 17.60 2.83
N HIS A 79 4.24 16.64 3.23
CA HIS A 79 4.33 16.20 4.63
C HIS A 79 5.63 16.69 5.27
N SER A 80 5.56 17.10 6.52
CA SER A 80 6.76 17.28 7.34
C SER A 80 7.14 15.91 7.92
N MET A 81 8.05 15.22 7.27
CA MET A 81 8.59 13.92 7.70
C MET A 81 10.07 13.81 7.32
N ASN A 82 10.81 12.99 8.03
CA ASN A 82 12.21 12.75 7.72
C ASN A 82 12.38 12.17 6.30
N PRO A 83 13.54 12.38 5.66
CA PRO A 83 13.80 11.91 4.30
C PRO A 83 13.56 10.42 4.08
N GLU A 84 13.95 9.63 5.02
CA GLU A 84 13.89 8.17 4.93
C GLU A 84 12.44 7.65 4.86
N PRO A 85 11.34 8.07 5.64
CA PRO A 85 9.96 7.70 5.39
C PRO A 85 9.54 7.90 3.94
N ARG A 86 10.00 9.01 3.34
CA ARG A 86 9.68 9.28 1.95
C ARG A 86 10.27 8.25 1.02
N ARG A 87 11.54 7.90 1.23
CA ARG A 87 12.23 6.88 0.44
C ARG A 87 11.58 5.51 0.60
N TYR A 88 11.20 5.15 1.84
CA TYR A 88 10.52 3.90 2.10
C TYR A 88 9.18 3.84 1.36
N GLN A 89 8.33 4.86 1.53
CA GLN A 89 7.05 4.95 0.84
C GLN A 89 7.21 4.83 -0.69
N ALA A 90 8.13 5.62 -1.27
CA ALA A 90 8.40 5.59 -2.71
C ALA A 90 8.85 4.20 -3.19
N ARG A 91 9.70 3.54 -2.43
CA ARG A 91 10.19 2.21 -2.75
C ARG A 91 9.11 1.12 -2.71
N ILE A 92 8.19 1.21 -1.76
CA ILE A 92 7.06 0.26 -1.66
C ILE A 92 6.04 0.50 -2.76
N THR A 93 5.77 1.76 -3.09
CA THR A 93 4.67 2.14 -3.96
C THR A 93 5.08 2.36 -5.42
N GLY A 94 6.35 2.65 -5.66
CA GLY A 94 6.84 3.10 -6.95
C GLY A 94 6.44 4.54 -7.30
N PHE A 95 5.91 5.29 -6.34
CA PHE A 95 5.50 6.69 -6.55
C PHE A 95 6.66 7.65 -6.27
N ASP A 96 6.64 8.78 -6.97
CA ASP A 96 7.67 9.80 -6.87
C ASP A 96 7.63 10.54 -5.54
N TYR A 97 8.76 11.09 -5.14
CA TYR A 97 8.93 11.93 -3.94
C TYR A 97 9.98 13.02 -4.16
N GLY A 98 9.98 14.02 -3.31
CA GLY A 98 11.00 15.05 -3.28
C GLY A 98 11.40 15.44 -1.86
N ILE A 99 12.69 15.71 -1.67
CA ILE A 99 13.29 16.15 -0.41
C ILE A 99 13.89 17.54 -0.61
N VAL A 100 13.63 18.43 0.34
CA VAL A 100 14.23 19.76 0.35
C VAL A 100 15.55 19.71 1.11
N THR A 101 16.61 20.29 0.52
CA THR A 101 17.90 20.47 1.18
C THR A 101 18.03 21.88 1.75
N ASP A 102 18.75 22.03 2.85
CA ASP A 102 19.09 23.33 3.41
C ASP A 102 20.25 24.02 2.61
N GLY A 103 20.56 25.25 2.97
CA GLY A 103 21.65 26.00 2.33
C GLY A 103 23.06 25.39 2.51
N LYS A 104 23.19 24.29 3.22
CA LYS A 104 24.43 23.49 3.39
C LYS A 104 24.37 22.16 2.67
N GLY A 105 23.32 21.91 1.87
CA GLY A 105 23.11 20.66 1.16
C GLY A 105 22.60 19.50 2.02
N ARG A 106 22.16 19.72 3.26
CA ARG A 106 21.65 18.68 4.14
C ARG A 106 20.14 18.51 3.91
N GLU A 107 19.70 17.27 3.82
CA GLU A 107 18.28 16.95 3.69
C GLU A 107 17.50 17.40 4.93
N THR A 108 16.30 17.92 4.70
CA THR A 108 15.43 18.42 5.75
C THR A 108 14.18 17.54 5.88
N SER A 109 13.35 17.82 6.88
CA SER A 109 12.04 17.18 7.02
C SER A 109 10.99 17.75 6.04
N GLN A 110 11.35 18.72 5.23
CA GLN A 110 10.45 19.27 4.21
C GLN A 110 10.55 18.48 2.91
N GLY A 111 9.42 18.36 2.22
CA GLY A 111 9.36 17.67 0.96
C GLY A 111 7.94 17.17 0.66
N TRP A 112 7.82 16.31 -0.32
CA TRP A 112 6.55 15.81 -0.79
C TRP A 112 6.65 14.32 -1.18
N ASN A 113 5.51 13.63 -1.16
CA ASN A 113 5.31 12.33 -1.78
C ASN A 113 4.11 12.40 -2.72
N MET A 114 4.14 11.62 -3.79
CA MET A 114 2.92 11.31 -4.52
C MET A 114 2.15 10.25 -3.74
N GLU A 115 0.83 10.42 -3.66
CA GLU A 115 -0.11 9.53 -3.00
C GLU A 115 -1.31 9.28 -3.90
N TRP A 116 -2.13 8.30 -3.57
CA TRP A 116 -3.37 8.02 -4.28
C TRP A 116 -4.57 8.51 -3.47
N ALA A 117 -5.19 9.60 -3.92
CA ALA A 117 -6.40 10.14 -3.31
C ALA A 117 -7.63 9.41 -3.86
N TRP A 118 -8.44 8.83 -2.99
CA TRP A 118 -9.65 8.13 -3.37
C TRP A 118 -10.73 8.22 -2.28
N LEU A 119 -11.94 8.68 -2.65
CA LEU A 119 -13.09 8.84 -1.76
C LEU A 119 -12.76 9.56 -0.43
N GLY A 120 -12.00 10.65 -0.53
CA GLY A 120 -11.62 11.47 0.64
C GLY A 120 -10.62 10.78 1.59
N THR A 121 -9.87 9.82 1.08
CA THR A 121 -8.79 9.13 1.81
C THR A 121 -7.57 9.06 0.92
N ASP A 122 -6.42 9.43 1.47
CA ASP A 122 -5.14 9.26 0.80
C ASP A 122 -4.55 7.90 1.18
N PHE A 123 -3.94 7.24 0.20
CA PHE A 123 -3.18 6.01 0.33
C PHE A 123 -1.76 6.27 -0.20
N ASP A 124 -0.77 5.65 0.39
CA ASP A 124 0.62 5.85 -0.01
C ASP A 124 0.88 5.42 -1.47
N GLY A 125 0.09 4.48 -1.99
CA GLY A 125 0.21 4.03 -3.37
C GLY A 125 -0.99 3.24 -3.89
N PHE A 126 -0.94 2.98 -5.22
CA PHE A 126 -1.95 2.19 -5.92
C PHE A 126 -1.34 1.41 -7.07
N GLN A 127 -1.67 0.12 -7.16
CA GLN A 127 -1.29 -0.77 -8.26
C GLN A 127 -2.53 -1.16 -9.08
N PRO A 128 -2.75 -0.55 -10.26
CA PRO A 128 -3.94 -0.78 -11.08
C PRO A 128 -4.13 -2.25 -11.49
N SER A 129 -3.06 -2.93 -11.90
CA SER A 129 -3.10 -4.32 -12.35
C SER A 129 -3.64 -5.31 -11.30
N GLN A 130 -3.57 -4.95 -10.02
CA GLN A 130 -4.04 -5.77 -8.91
C GLN A 130 -5.26 -5.18 -8.20
N CYS A 131 -5.70 -3.98 -8.60
CA CYS A 131 -6.68 -3.17 -7.89
C CYS A 131 -6.30 -3.01 -6.41
N LEU A 132 -5.01 -2.74 -6.13
CA LEU A 132 -4.41 -2.79 -4.80
C LEU A 132 -3.98 -1.41 -4.34
N LEU A 133 -4.60 -0.94 -3.27
CA LEU A 133 -4.17 0.22 -2.50
C LEU A 133 -3.08 -0.19 -1.50
N GLN A 134 -2.10 0.67 -1.32
CA GLN A 134 -0.91 0.38 -0.52
C GLN A 134 -0.74 1.42 0.57
N GLU A 135 -0.33 0.96 1.76
CA GLU A 135 0.06 1.82 2.88
C GLU A 135 1.43 1.36 3.39
N ALA A 136 2.37 2.26 3.51
CA ALA A 136 3.75 2.00 3.91
C ALA A 136 4.06 2.61 5.28
N LYS A 137 4.51 1.79 6.22
CA LYS A 137 4.90 2.23 7.56
C LYS A 137 6.34 1.85 7.83
N GLY A 138 7.15 2.87 7.84
CA GLY A 138 8.54 2.66 8.09
C GLY A 138 8.90 2.39 9.55
N ASN A 139 10.08 2.85 10.02
CA ASN A 139 10.62 2.51 11.34
C ASN A 139 9.92 3.25 12.49
N TYR A 140 8.87 2.66 13.03
CA TYR A 140 8.24 3.09 14.27
C TYR A 140 8.78 2.34 15.50
N ASP A 141 9.69 1.40 15.36
CA ASP A 141 10.25 0.61 16.46
C ASP A 141 10.91 1.49 17.54
N GLN A 142 11.44 2.65 17.15
CA GLN A 142 11.98 3.66 18.05
C GLN A 142 10.96 4.22 19.06
N PHE A 143 9.67 4.06 18.78
CA PHE A 143 8.58 4.48 19.68
C PHE A 143 8.04 3.34 20.55
N LEU A 144 8.69 2.17 20.50
CA LEU A 144 8.40 1.03 21.35
C LEU A 144 9.53 0.80 22.34
N ASN A 145 9.19 0.65 23.63
CA ASN A 145 10.15 0.25 24.66
C ASN A 145 10.57 -1.23 24.51
N GLN A 146 11.41 -1.73 25.41
CA GLN A 146 11.89 -3.12 25.38
C GLN A 146 10.76 -4.15 25.54
N GLN A 147 9.64 -3.79 26.17
CA GLN A 147 8.45 -4.63 26.33
C GLN A 147 7.46 -4.50 25.15
N ASN A 148 7.85 -3.86 24.07
CA ASN A 148 7.00 -3.54 22.91
C ASN A 148 5.77 -2.70 23.23
N MET A 149 5.86 -1.85 24.25
CA MET A 149 4.81 -0.88 24.59
C MET A 149 5.17 0.52 24.08
N PRO A 150 4.18 1.32 23.64
CA PRO A 150 4.44 2.68 23.17
C PRO A 150 5.08 3.54 24.26
N ILE A 151 6.09 4.31 23.85
CA ILE A 151 6.73 5.30 24.73
C ILE A 151 5.83 6.53 24.83
N PHE A 152 5.51 6.95 26.07
CA PHE A 152 4.74 8.19 26.29
C PHE A 152 5.57 9.43 25.88
N PRO A 153 4.99 10.44 25.22
CA PRO A 153 3.57 10.65 24.89
C PRO A 153 3.19 10.30 23.43
N PHE A 154 3.85 9.34 22.82
CA PHE A 154 3.66 9.02 21.40
C PHE A 154 2.25 8.48 21.08
N GLN A 155 1.51 9.18 20.20
CA GLN A 155 0.15 8.83 19.81
C GLN A 155 0.06 8.18 18.40
N GLY A 156 1.18 8.01 17.72
CA GLY A 156 1.19 7.55 16.33
C GLY A 156 0.55 6.17 16.13
N PHE A 157 0.67 5.26 17.10
CA PHE A 157 0.04 3.94 17.02
C PHE A 157 -1.49 4.00 17.11
N LYS A 158 -2.04 4.94 17.88
CA LYS A 158 -3.49 5.18 17.93
C LYS A 158 -3.98 5.67 16.57
N VAL A 159 -3.34 6.69 16.02
CA VAL A 159 -3.64 7.23 14.69
C VAL A 159 -3.53 6.14 13.61
N MET A 160 -2.48 5.32 13.67
CA MET A 160 -2.30 4.18 12.76
C MET A 160 -3.48 3.19 12.85
N GLY A 161 -3.96 2.87 14.05
CA GLY A 161 -5.13 2.02 14.25
C GLY A 161 -6.42 2.62 13.70
N GLU A 162 -6.59 3.93 13.77
CA GLU A 162 -7.72 4.66 13.18
C GLU A 162 -7.65 4.64 11.64
N THR A 163 -6.46 4.84 11.07
CA THR A 163 -6.21 4.73 9.62
C THR A 163 -6.51 3.33 9.10
N ILE A 164 -6.04 2.28 9.79
CA ILE A 164 -6.34 0.89 9.44
C ILE A 164 -7.85 0.67 9.32
N ARG A 165 -8.62 1.11 10.32
CA ARG A 165 -10.08 0.95 10.32
C ARG A 165 -10.75 1.72 9.17
N LYS A 166 -10.37 3.00 8.98
CA LYS A 166 -10.94 3.86 7.93
C LYS A 166 -10.68 3.27 6.55
N GLN A 167 -9.45 2.93 6.24
CA GLN A 167 -9.06 2.37 4.95
C GLN A 167 -9.71 1.01 4.70
N SER A 168 -9.76 0.13 5.71
CA SER A 168 -10.42 -1.17 5.60
C SER A 168 -11.91 -1.05 5.26
N MET A 169 -12.64 -0.18 5.97
CA MET A 169 -14.08 0.02 5.71
C MET A 169 -14.30 0.50 4.27
N LEU A 170 -13.50 1.47 3.82
CA LEU A 170 -13.61 2.03 2.48
C LEU A 170 -13.36 0.97 1.40
N VAL A 171 -12.28 0.22 1.53
CA VAL A 171 -11.89 -0.80 0.55
C VAL A 171 -12.89 -1.95 0.50
N ARG A 172 -13.36 -2.42 1.65
CA ARG A 172 -14.37 -3.50 1.72
C ARG A 172 -15.73 -3.11 1.17
N ALA A 173 -16.10 -1.84 1.25
CA ALA A 173 -17.35 -1.32 0.65
C ALA A 173 -17.27 -1.20 -0.89
N ASN A 174 -16.08 -1.35 -1.47
CA ASN A 174 -15.85 -1.11 -2.90
C ASN A 174 -15.07 -2.27 -3.56
N PRO A 175 -15.62 -3.48 -3.65
CA PRO A 175 -14.97 -4.58 -4.34
C PRO A 175 -14.84 -4.28 -5.85
N PRO A 176 -13.80 -4.79 -6.52
CA PRO A 176 -12.78 -5.74 -6.08
C PRO A 176 -11.52 -5.08 -5.49
N SER A 177 -11.61 -3.85 -4.97
CA SER A 177 -10.48 -3.15 -4.35
C SER A 177 -9.83 -3.97 -3.24
N LYS A 178 -8.51 -3.88 -3.15
CA LYS A 178 -7.69 -4.56 -2.14
C LYS A 178 -6.88 -3.53 -1.39
N LEU A 179 -6.44 -3.89 -0.18
CA LEU A 179 -5.55 -3.09 0.65
C LEU A 179 -4.42 -3.98 1.17
N MET A 180 -3.19 -3.45 1.17
CA MET A 180 -2.03 -4.08 1.78
C MET A 180 -1.24 -3.05 2.59
N TRP A 181 -0.89 -3.42 3.81
CA TRP A 181 -0.02 -2.65 4.67
C TRP A 181 1.39 -3.22 4.69
N TYR A 182 2.38 -2.38 4.43
CA TYR A 182 3.79 -2.71 4.40
C TYR A 182 4.48 -2.10 5.62
N PHE A 183 5.24 -2.91 6.34
CA PHE A 183 6.00 -2.46 7.50
C PHE A 183 7.48 -2.69 7.28
N GLU A 184 8.26 -1.63 7.48
CA GLU A 184 9.71 -1.69 7.42
C GLU A 184 10.32 -2.44 8.60
N THR A 185 9.64 -2.44 9.75
CA THR A 185 10.15 -3.03 10.99
C THR A 185 9.19 -4.06 11.58
N PRO A 186 9.72 -5.20 12.08
CA PRO A 186 8.88 -6.30 12.53
C PRO A 186 8.18 -6.02 13.86
N ARG A 187 8.78 -5.22 14.76
CA ARG A 187 8.18 -4.91 16.08
C ARG A 187 6.94 -4.06 15.92
N THR A 188 7.00 -3.00 15.09
CA THR A 188 5.86 -2.17 14.75
C THR A 188 4.72 -2.99 14.16
N ARG A 189 5.02 -3.86 13.18
CA ARG A 189 4.01 -4.75 12.60
C ARG A 189 3.39 -5.66 13.67
N THR A 190 4.21 -6.26 14.52
CA THR A 190 3.74 -7.15 15.60
C THR A 190 2.82 -6.40 16.56
N TYR A 191 3.17 -5.19 16.95
CA TYR A 191 2.34 -4.34 17.81
C TYR A 191 0.98 -4.02 17.17
N MET A 192 0.96 -3.71 15.87
CA MET A 192 -0.27 -3.39 15.13
C MET A 192 -1.10 -4.60 14.72
N MET A 193 -0.63 -5.82 14.94
CA MET A 193 -1.28 -7.05 14.43
C MET A 193 -2.71 -7.22 14.95
N SER A 194 -3.01 -6.80 16.17
CA SER A 194 -4.37 -6.85 16.73
C SER A 194 -5.33 -5.97 15.92
N ALA A 195 -4.94 -4.72 15.64
CA ALA A 195 -5.75 -3.79 14.85
C ALA A 195 -5.92 -4.26 13.39
N LEU A 196 -4.84 -4.76 12.79
CA LEU A 196 -4.85 -5.29 11.42
C LEU A 196 -5.80 -6.48 11.29
N ARG A 197 -5.72 -7.45 12.22
CA ARG A 197 -6.62 -8.62 12.24
C ARG A 197 -8.07 -8.22 12.47
N ALA A 198 -8.34 -7.34 13.44
CA ALA A 198 -9.69 -6.88 13.71
C ALA A 198 -10.34 -6.17 12.51
N ALA A 199 -9.54 -5.48 11.70
CA ALA A 199 -9.98 -4.82 10.47
C ALA A 199 -9.90 -5.73 9.23
N SER A 200 -9.41 -6.97 9.34
CA SER A 200 -9.14 -7.89 8.22
C SER A 200 -8.23 -7.29 7.15
N VAL A 201 -7.21 -6.54 7.58
CA VAL A 201 -6.22 -5.92 6.69
C VAL A 201 -4.98 -6.80 6.61
N PRO A 202 -4.63 -7.30 5.43
CA PRO A 202 -3.38 -8.02 5.23
C PRO A 202 -2.18 -7.09 5.41
N SER A 203 -1.09 -7.63 5.93
CA SER A 203 0.15 -6.88 6.12
C SER A 203 1.38 -7.74 5.94
N VAL A 204 2.47 -7.12 5.50
CA VAL A 204 3.76 -7.76 5.29
C VAL A 204 4.87 -6.97 5.97
N TYR A 205 5.88 -7.67 6.48
CA TYR A 205 7.18 -7.11 6.82
C TYR A 205 8.02 -7.07 5.55
N GLN A 206 8.46 -5.87 5.18
CA GLN A 206 9.26 -5.65 3.97
C GLN A 206 10.31 -4.58 4.31
N PRO A 207 11.49 -4.98 4.77
CA PRO A 207 12.57 -4.08 5.20
C PRO A 207 13.16 -3.32 4.03
#